data_b1b4e2a58a3d838c62e6d522da448954
#
_entry.id   b1b4e2a58a3d838c62e6d522da448954
#
_cell.length_a   1.000
_cell.length_b   1.000
_cell.length_c   1.000
_cell.angle_alpha   90.00
_cell.angle_beta   90.00
_cell.angle_gamma   90.00
#
_symmetry.space_group_name_H-M   'P 1'
#
loop_
_entity.id
_entity.type
_entity.pdbx_description
1 polymer ?
#
loop_
_entity_poly.entity_id
_entity_poly.type
_entity_poly.pdbx_seq_one_letter_code
_entity_poly.pdbx_strand_id
1 'polypeptide(L)'
;MNVLQVENLIRSYRKSVIKESEEDVKVLKGISFQVAEGEFVGIMGKSGCGKTTLLKTLGMIDKPTDGTIKFMGEDTSELYGDKLADIRNSKIGFIFQDFYLMDSLSVEENIMLPMIISKQNINKMNYAIMWSKVASCRL
;
A
#
# COMPACT_ATOMS: atom_id res chain seq x y z
N MET A 1 9.71 -0.73 -18.58
CA MET A 1 9.07 0.53 -18.12
C MET A 1 9.12 0.55 -16.59
N ASN A 2 9.39 1.70 -15.94
CA ASN A 2 9.38 1.74 -14.47
C ASN A 2 7.93 1.86 -14.00
N VAL A 3 7.51 0.91 -13.17
CA VAL A 3 6.18 0.92 -12.54
C VAL A 3 6.15 1.86 -11.34
N LEU A 4 7.27 1.91 -10.61
CA LEU A 4 7.41 2.75 -9.42
C LEU A 4 8.73 3.52 -9.48
N GLN A 5 8.67 4.82 -9.23
CA GLN A 5 9.85 5.67 -9.06
C GLN A 5 9.68 6.45 -7.76
N VAL A 6 10.69 6.41 -6.93
CA VAL A 6 10.70 7.04 -5.60
C VAL A 6 11.93 7.93 -5.52
N GLU A 7 11.72 9.19 -5.18
CA GLU A 7 12.78 10.19 -5.09
C GLU A 7 12.72 10.88 -3.73
N ASN A 8 13.80 10.78 -2.97
CA ASN A 8 14.01 11.42 -1.68
C ASN A 8 12.83 11.29 -0.69
N LEU A 9 12.24 10.10 -0.62
CA LEU A 9 11.03 9.82 0.15
C LEU A 9 11.29 9.99 1.65
N ILE A 10 10.55 10.89 2.27
CA ILE A 10 10.57 11.18 3.71
C ILE A 10 9.20 10.92 4.30
N ARG A 11 9.16 10.22 5.44
CA ARG A 11 7.96 10.06 6.24
C ARG A 11 8.26 10.31 7.71
N SER A 12 7.60 11.30 8.28
CA SER A 12 7.66 11.65 9.69
C SER A 12 6.29 11.48 10.33
N TYR A 13 6.27 11.14 11.60
CA TYR A 13 5.07 11.11 12.43
C TYR A 13 5.24 12.04 13.62
N ARG A 14 4.22 12.83 13.91
CA ARG A 14 4.18 13.63 15.13
C ARG A 14 4.04 12.72 16.34
N LYS A 15 4.94 12.87 17.28
CA LYS A 15 4.81 12.23 18.57
C LYS A 15 3.99 13.16 19.46
N SER A 16 2.72 12.88 19.69
CA SER A 16 1.93 13.58 20.70
C SER A 16 2.44 13.18 22.09
N VAL A 17 3.39 13.93 22.60
CA VAL A 17 3.82 13.85 23.99
C VAL A 17 3.08 14.94 24.76
N ILE A 18 2.49 14.56 25.90
CA ILE A 18 1.69 15.43 26.79
C ILE A 18 2.51 16.58 27.41
N LYS A 19 3.75 16.83 26.99
CA LYS A 19 4.63 17.91 27.46
C LYS A 19 5.40 18.55 26.29
N GLU A 20 5.07 19.78 26.04
CA GLU A 20 5.81 20.95 25.50
C GLU A 20 6.90 20.81 24.40
N SER A 21 7.15 19.65 23.82
CA SER A 21 8.00 19.53 22.63
C SER A 21 7.39 18.59 21.62
N GLU A 22 6.82 19.14 20.55
CA GLU A 22 6.42 18.39 19.36
C GLU A 22 7.70 17.97 18.63
N GLU A 23 8.18 16.76 18.86
CA GLU A 23 9.26 16.18 18.07
C GLU A 23 8.71 15.30 16.97
N ASP A 24 8.99 15.64 15.73
CA ASP A 24 8.69 14.79 14.57
C ASP A 24 9.69 13.63 14.50
N VAL A 25 9.19 12.42 14.56
CA VAL A 25 10.00 11.20 14.36
C VAL A 25 10.10 10.86 12.89
N LYS A 26 11.25 11.12 12.28
CA LYS A 26 11.54 10.70 10.89
C LYS A 26 11.76 9.20 10.82
N VAL A 27 10.81 8.48 10.22
CA VAL A 27 10.88 7.03 9.99
C VAL A 27 11.54 6.72 8.65
N LEU A 28 11.15 7.40 7.58
CA LEU A 28 11.83 7.36 6.29
C LEU A 28 12.66 8.63 6.13
N LYS A 29 13.93 8.48 5.73
CA LYS A 29 14.93 9.55 5.81
C LYS A 29 15.54 9.90 4.46
N GLY A 30 14.73 9.93 3.39
CA GLY A 30 15.19 10.26 2.06
C GLY A 30 15.58 9.00 1.27
N ILE A 31 14.60 8.14 1.00
CA ILE A 31 14.79 6.90 0.25
C ILE A 31 14.54 7.17 -1.23
N SER A 32 15.44 6.70 -2.11
CA SER A 32 15.28 6.80 -3.56
C SER A 32 15.58 5.46 -4.21
N PHE A 33 14.68 5.00 -5.08
CA PHE A 33 14.83 3.79 -5.88
C PHE A 33 13.78 3.73 -6.98
N GLN A 34 13.93 2.75 -7.86
CA GLN A 34 12.98 2.48 -8.94
C GLN A 34 12.66 1.00 -8.98
N VAL A 35 11.46 0.66 -9.45
CA VAL A 35 11.02 -0.71 -9.68
C VAL A 35 10.50 -0.82 -11.10
N ALA A 36 11.09 -1.73 -11.87
CA ALA A 36 10.67 -2.01 -13.23
C ALA A 36 9.46 -2.95 -13.27
N GLU A 37 8.78 -2.98 -14.41
CA GLU A 37 7.70 -3.94 -14.65
C GLU A 37 8.23 -5.37 -14.59
N GLY A 38 7.52 -6.25 -13.89
CA GLY A 38 7.91 -7.65 -13.69
C GLY A 38 9.04 -7.87 -12.68
N GLU A 39 9.54 -6.81 -12.05
CA GLU A 39 10.61 -6.92 -11.07
C GLU A 39 10.08 -7.40 -9.71
N PHE A 40 10.87 -8.25 -9.05
CA PHE A 40 10.65 -8.69 -7.66
C PHE A 40 11.68 -8.02 -6.75
N VAL A 41 11.19 -7.22 -5.79
CA VAL A 41 12.04 -6.44 -4.88
C VAL A 41 11.86 -6.88 -3.45
N GLY A 42 12.95 -7.22 -2.77
CA GLY A 42 12.97 -7.56 -1.35
C GLY A 42 13.39 -6.38 -0.48
N ILE A 43 12.58 -6.05 0.54
CA ILE A 43 12.90 -5.03 1.54
C ILE A 43 13.31 -5.71 2.83
N MET A 44 14.59 -5.60 3.20
CA MET A 44 15.17 -6.21 4.39
C MET A 44 15.64 -5.16 5.40
N GLY A 45 15.66 -5.53 6.67
CA GLY A 45 16.14 -4.66 7.76
C GLY A 45 15.63 -5.10 9.12
N LYS A 46 16.21 -4.54 10.16
CA LYS A 46 15.85 -4.82 11.57
C LYS A 46 14.37 -4.45 11.85
N SER A 47 13.80 -5.04 12.93
CA SER A 47 12.48 -4.64 13.40
C SER A 47 12.46 -3.13 13.71
N GLY A 48 11.37 -2.45 13.39
CA GLY A 48 11.20 -1.00 13.63
C GLY A 48 11.95 -0.07 12.66
N CYS A 49 12.70 -0.55 11.65
CA CYS A 49 13.43 0.32 10.73
C CYS A 49 12.57 1.00 9.64
N GLY A 50 11.25 0.84 9.68
CA GLY A 50 10.35 1.55 8.76
C GLY A 50 9.87 0.75 7.55
N LYS A 51 10.10 -0.56 7.45
CA LYS A 51 9.66 -1.39 6.30
C LYS A 51 8.15 -1.29 6.04
N THR A 52 7.35 -1.46 7.09
CA THR A 52 5.89 -1.36 6.98
C THR A 52 5.45 0.06 6.61
N THR A 53 6.12 1.09 7.15
CA THR A 53 5.88 2.48 6.77
C THR A 53 6.19 2.71 5.30
N LEU A 54 7.33 2.18 4.82
CA LEU A 54 7.69 2.26 3.40
C LEU A 54 6.60 1.62 2.53
N LEU A 55 6.21 0.38 2.82
CA LEU A 55 5.17 -0.32 2.06
C LEU A 55 3.83 0.43 2.05
N LYS A 56 3.40 0.96 3.21
CA LYS A 56 2.16 1.76 3.29
C LYS A 56 2.24 3.05 2.48
N THR A 57 3.41 3.69 2.48
CA THR A 57 3.60 4.93 1.72
C THR A 57 3.67 4.66 0.21
N LEU A 58 4.38 3.60 -0.22
CA LEU A 58 4.43 3.18 -1.62
C LEU A 58 3.07 2.76 -2.15
N GLY A 59 2.27 2.12 -1.31
CA GLY A 59 0.91 1.73 -1.66
C GLY A 59 -0.12 2.84 -1.49
N MET A 60 0.29 4.07 -1.27
CA MET A 60 -0.59 5.24 -1.17
C MET A 60 -1.62 5.15 -0.04
N ILE A 61 -1.36 4.31 0.99
CA ILE A 61 -2.16 4.26 2.22
C ILE A 61 -1.77 5.46 3.11
N ASP A 62 -0.47 5.68 3.26
CA ASP A 62 0.09 6.83 3.97
C ASP A 62 0.67 7.83 2.96
N LYS A 63 0.43 9.12 3.19
CA LYS A 63 1.06 10.17 2.37
C LYS A 63 2.51 10.37 2.80
N PRO A 64 3.44 10.60 1.87
CA PRO A 64 4.78 11.04 2.22
C PRO A 64 4.72 12.40 2.93
N THR A 65 5.71 12.68 3.80
CA THR A 65 5.90 14.01 4.38
C THR A 65 6.64 14.91 3.40
N ASP A 66 7.57 14.31 2.63
CA ASP A 66 8.34 14.99 1.59
C ASP A 66 8.87 13.93 0.59
N GLY A 67 9.37 14.39 -0.55
CA GLY A 67 9.79 13.54 -1.65
C GLY A 67 8.66 13.17 -2.60
N THR A 68 9.00 12.47 -3.67
CA THR A 68 8.07 12.17 -4.78
C THR A 68 7.94 10.66 -4.98
N ILE A 69 6.71 10.23 -5.23
CA ILE A 69 6.39 8.88 -5.69
C ILE A 69 5.66 9.00 -7.02
N LYS A 70 6.24 8.43 -8.07
CA LYS A 70 5.56 8.26 -9.37
C LYS A 70 5.16 6.81 -9.53
N PHE A 71 3.89 6.58 -9.79
CA PHE A 71 3.33 5.27 -10.06
C PHE A 71 2.82 5.21 -11.49
N MET A 72 3.36 4.28 -12.28
CA MET A 72 3.07 4.15 -13.71
C MET A 72 3.25 5.46 -14.50
N GLY A 73 4.22 6.28 -14.09
CA GLY A 73 4.54 7.57 -14.70
C GLY A 73 3.76 8.77 -14.15
N GLU A 74 2.72 8.55 -13.35
CA GLU A 74 1.94 9.63 -12.72
C GLU A 74 2.48 9.98 -11.34
N ASP A 75 2.59 11.27 -11.05
CA ASP A 75 2.98 11.76 -9.73
C ASP A 75 1.82 11.61 -8.75
N THR A 76 2.06 10.83 -7.68
CA THR A 76 1.01 10.54 -6.70
C THR A 76 0.69 11.73 -5.78
N SER A 77 1.55 12.73 -5.72
CA SER A 77 1.32 13.96 -4.93
C SER A 77 0.17 14.81 -5.47
N GLU A 78 -0.07 14.71 -6.79
CA GLU A 78 -1.15 15.43 -7.49
C GLU A 78 -2.49 14.69 -7.43
N LEU A 79 -2.49 13.48 -6.87
CA LEU A 79 -3.67 12.63 -6.80
C LEU A 79 -4.36 12.79 -5.44
N TYR A 80 -5.66 13.06 -5.44
CA TYR A 80 -6.46 13.25 -4.24
C TYR A 80 -7.76 12.45 -4.27
N GLY A 81 -8.25 12.11 -3.08
CA GLY A 81 -9.57 11.53 -2.88
C GLY A 81 -9.82 10.26 -3.71
N ASP A 82 -10.81 10.33 -4.57
CA ASP A 82 -11.31 9.20 -5.36
C ASP A 82 -10.27 8.64 -6.33
N LYS A 83 -9.44 9.49 -6.94
CA LYS A 83 -8.38 9.03 -7.86
C LYS A 83 -7.36 8.12 -7.18
N LEU A 84 -6.93 8.47 -5.96
CA LEU A 84 -6.04 7.61 -5.17
C LEU A 84 -6.72 6.30 -4.77
N ALA A 85 -8.00 6.38 -4.42
CA ALA A 85 -8.79 5.20 -4.07
C ALA A 85 -8.94 4.25 -5.28
N ASP A 86 -9.19 4.79 -6.46
CA ASP A 86 -9.31 4.02 -7.70
C ASP A 86 -8.00 3.33 -8.07
N ILE A 87 -6.85 4.01 -7.94
CA ILE A 87 -5.54 3.40 -8.20
C ILE A 87 -5.27 2.28 -7.20
N ARG A 88 -5.49 2.50 -5.90
CA ARG A 88 -5.31 1.45 -4.88
C ARG A 88 -6.18 0.24 -5.19
N ASN A 89 -7.43 0.47 -5.55
CA ASN A 89 -8.38 -0.61 -5.77
C ASN A 89 -8.15 -1.38 -7.08
N SER A 90 -7.70 -0.69 -8.15
CA SER A 90 -7.57 -1.28 -9.49
C SER A 90 -6.15 -1.73 -9.85
N LYS A 91 -5.12 -1.16 -9.24
CA LYS A 91 -3.72 -1.32 -9.65
C LYS A 91 -2.80 -1.87 -8.56
N ILE A 92 -3.20 -1.83 -7.29
CA ILE A 92 -2.35 -2.23 -6.17
C ILE A 92 -3.03 -3.34 -5.38
N GLY A 93 -2.32 -4.44 -5.14
CA GLY A 93 -2.74 -5.50 -4.22
C GLY A 93 -1.89 -5.46 -2.95
N PHE A 94 -2.55 -5.46 -1.79
CA PHE A 94 -1.89 -5.56 -0.50
C PHE A 94 -2.11 -6.92 0.14
N ILE A 95 -1.03 -7.49 0.68
CA ILE A 95 -1.09 -8.61 1.60
C ILE A 95 -0.56 -8.10 2.93
N PHE A 96 -1.45 -7.99 3.91
CA PHE A 96 -1.10 -7.53 5.25
C PHE A 96 -0.69 -8.70 6.14
N GLN A 97 0.09 -8.40 7.18
CA GLN A 97 0.45 -9.36 8.22
C GLN A 97 -0.78 -9.77 9.04
N ASP A 98 -1.67 -8.82 9.31
CA ASP A 98 -2.97 -9.04 9.95
C ASP A 98 -4.04 -9.19 8.88
N PHE A 99 -5.05 -10.01 9.14
CA PHE A 99 -6.03 -10.40 8.12
C PHE A 99 -6.99 -9.28 7.74
N TYR A 100 -7.21 -8.30 8.62
CA TYR A 100 -8.15 -7.17 8.43
C TYR A 100 -9.53 -7.60 7.90
N LEU A 101 -10.02 -8.75 8.37
CA LEU A 101 -11.34 -9.24 8.01
C LEU A 101 -12.41 -8.44 8.78
N MET A 102 -13.53 -8.21 8.12
CA MET A 102 -14.70 -7.62 8.75
C MET A 102 -15.51 -8.74 9.41
N ASP A 103 -15.57 -8.76 10.74
CA ASP A 103 -16.25 -9.80 11.52
C ASP A 103 -17.76 -9.88 11.25
N SER A 104 -18.35 -8.77 10.79
CA SER A 104 -19.76 -8.69 10.41
C SER A 104 -20.09 -9.33 9.06
N LEU A 105 -19.08 -9.68 8.27
CA LEU A 105 -19.22 -10.26 6.95
C LEU A 105 -18.82 -11.73 6.95
N SER A 106 -19.49 -12.54 6.13
CA SER A 106 -19.10 -13.90 5.85
C SER A 106 -17.73 -13.95 5.16
N VAL A 107 -17.10 -15.14 5.11
CA VAL A 107 -15.85 -15.35 4.38
C VAL A 107 -15.99 -14.95 2.92
N GLU A 108 -17.10 -15.33 2.30
CA GLU A 108 -17.40 -14.99 0.91
C GLU A 108 -17.49 -13.49 0.69
N GLU A 109 -18.22 -12.78 1.54
CA GLU A 109 -18.37 -11.33 1.47
C GLU A 109 -17.05 -10.59 1.70
N ASN A 110 -16.22 -11.04 2.63
CA ASN A 110 -14.88 -10.48 2.85
C ASN A 110 -14.00 -10.60 1.60
N ILE A 111 -14.08 -11.73 0.89
CA ILE A 111 -13.32 -11.95 -0.33
C ILE A 111 -13.88 -11.11 -1.49
N MET A 112 -15.18 -10.95 -1.55
CA MET A 112 -15.86 -10.17 -2.60
C MET A 112 -15.74 -8.65 -2.41
N LEU A 113 -15.51 -8.20 -1.19
CA LEU A 113 -15.56 -6.78 -0.84
C LEU A 113 -14.72 -5.87 -1.75
N PRO A 114 -13.46 -6.16 -2.07
CA PRO A 114 -12.67 -5.35 -3.00
C PRO A 114 -13.27 -5.29 -4.41
N MET A 115 -13.88 -6.36 -4.85
CA MET A 115 -14.51 -6.45 -6.19
C MET A 115 -15.81 -5.64 -6.23
N ILE A 116 -16.61 -5.68 -5.17
CA ILE A 116 -17.83 -4.87 -5.04
C ILE A 116 -17.47 -3.38 -5.04
N ILE A 117 -16.45 -2.99 -4.28
CA ILE A 117 -15.97 -1.60 -4.22
C ILE A 117 -15.47 -1.13 -5.60
N SER A 118 -14.78 -2.00 -6.36
CA SER A 118 -14.29 -1.66 -7.70
C SER A 118 -15.36 -1.64 -8.79
N LYS A 119 -16.62 -1.94 -8.45
CA LYS A 119 -17.73 -2.06 -9.41
C LYS A 119 -17.42 -3.02 -10.58
N GLN A 120 -16.53 -3.97 -10.36
CA GLN A 120 -16.20 -4.97 -11.38
C GLN A 120 -17.34 -6.00 -11.50
N ASN A 121 -17.62 -6.39 -12.72
CA ASN A 121 -18.61 -7.44 -12.98
C ASN A 121 -18.05 -8.77 -12.50
N ILE A 122 -18.59 -9.29 -11.40
CA ILE A 122 -18.11 -10.48 -10.71
C ILE A 122 -18.53 -11.71 -11.52
N ASN A 123 -17.65 -12.16 -12.40
CA ASN A 123 -17.88 -13.42 -13.09
C ASN A 123 -17.41 -14.56 -12.17
N LYS A 124 -18.23 -15.62 -11.96
CA LYS A 124 -17.92 -16.77 -11.08
C LYS A 124 -16.55 -17.39 -11.34
N MET A 125 -16.02 -17.25 -12.54
CA MET A 125 -14.71 -17.77 -12.94
C MET A 125 -13.53 -16.98 -12.34
N ASN A 126 -13.68 -15.67 -12.15
CA ASN A 126 -12.68 -14.85 -11.49
C ASN A 126 -12.60 -15.12 -9.98
N TYR A 127 -13.67 -15.61 -9.41
CA TYR A 127 -13.82 -16.00 -8.02
C TYR A 127 -12.90 -17.19 -7.67
N ALA A 128 -12.92 -18.24 -8.50
CA ALA A 128 -12.08 -19.42 -8.30
C ALA A 128 -10.58 -19.10 -8.42
N ILE A 129 -10.21 -18.17 -9.30
CA ILE A 129 -8.82 -17.73 -9.50
C ILE A 129 -8.35 -16.91 -8.30
N MET A 130 -9.20 -16.08 -7.73
CA MET A 130 -8.88 -15.30 -6.53
C MET A 130 -8.72 -16.21 -5.29
N TRP A 131 -9.59 -17.21 -5.13
CA TRP A 131 -9.48 -18.23 -4.09
C TRP A 131 -8.17 -19.01 -4.18
N SER A 132 -7.76 -19.41 -5.36
CA SER A 132 -6.50 -20.14 -5.56
C SER A 132 -5.27 -19.29 -5.18
N LYS A 133 -5.31 -17.97 -5.42
CA LYS A 133 -4.24 -17.04 -5.04
C LYS A 133 -4.19 -16.79 -3.53
N VAL A 134 -5.33 -16.68 -2.87
CA VAL A 134 -5.40 -16.51 -1.41
C VAL A 134 -5.04 -17.83 -0.70
N ALA A 135 -5.44 -18.98 -1.23
CA ALA A 135 -5.10 -20.27 -0.65
C ALA A 135 -3.62 -20.66 -0.85
N SER A 136 -2.96 -20.17 -1.89
CA SER A 136 -1.52 -20.40 -2.13
C SER A 136 -0.60 -19.50 -1.31
N CYS A 137 -1.13 -18.49 -0.64
CA CYS A 137 -0.39 -17.65 0.32
C CYS A 137 -0.29 -18.24 1.73
N ARG A 138 -0.68 -19.52 1.91
CA ARG A 138 -0.37 -20.27 3.14
C ARG A 138 1.02 -20.90 3.01
N LEU A 139 2.02 -20.14 3.40
CA LEU A 139 3.32 -20.68 3.85
C LEU A 139 3.82 -19.84 5.02
#